data_298a4e74203374ae47bd8335ba5ce70d
#
_entry.id   298a4e74203374ae47bd8335ba5ce70d
#
_cell.length_a   1.000
_cell.length_b   1.000
_cell.length_c   1.000
_cell.angle_alpha   90.00
_cell.angle_beta   90.00
_cell.angle_gamma   90.00
#
_symmetry.space_group_name_H-M   'P 1'
#
loop_
_entity.id
_entity.type
_entity.pdbx_description
1 polymer ?
#
loop_
_entity_poly.entity_id
_entity_poly.type
_entity_poly.pdbx_seq_one_letter_code
_entity_poly.pdbx_strand_id
1 'polypeptide(L)'
;MRRDCAVVEILDTVLLLAVGIAVFAVIALSLLPLPVPATPPKVSLSAYIRGNYVFIEHMGGDALNFSSVEISVHIGGEAMPKPSLHEINRNGLWECGEFVRYPYSSNKTVSVLVVDRNNGFVLLHGNLKREEKIFIGAPPPILVSSLRTNSTDEDLICYAPPVKNFSPKTFIYSWRLNGEPFTEVLLPFDTDSSSSAKDYSGNGYNAVVNGATWVSNGKIGGCYLFDGVNDNIVVSNLPSIFEDTSSNFTISFWIKCINVSKGCLFEAYKNKSNFVRIFLDNGSINSVICKEGKKLWVKSGCSIINDAWYYIAVTWKSSKGSMEMYINSTNYTSLESGNVGNEGIKRLTIGSNSTGRNHFSGYIDDVIIYRRALSAAQISQNYMDSKDGFTDHRTIVADETRLGEVWSCKIFPNDGKGDGEVIESELLWISPYQGGG
;
A
#
# COMPACT_ATOMS: atom_id res chain seq x y z
N MET A 1 -13.43 8.64 -93.23
CA MET A 1 -13.43 9.80 -92.30
C MET A 1 -14.40 9.75 -91.09
N ARG A 2 -15.42 8.90 -91.03
CA ARG A 2 -16.31 8.83 -89.83
C ARG A 2 -15.89 7.81 -88.76
N ARG A 3 -14.93 6.92 -89.00
CA ARG A 3 -14.45 5.96 -87.99
C ARG A 3 -13.34 6.48 -87.11
N ASP A 4 -12.58 7.46 -87.62
CA ASP A 4 -11.43 8.01 -86.85
C ASP A 4 -11.86 9.01 -85.76
N CYS A 5 -12.97 9.77 -85.94
CA CYS A 5 -13.55 10.61 -84.96
C CYS A 5 -14.05 9.89 -83.68
N ALA A 6 -14.70 8.70 -83.90
CA ALA A 6 -15.24 7.96 -82.75
C ALA A 6 -14.16 7.32 -81.87
N VAL A 7 -13.02 6.97 -82.49
CA VAL A 7 -11.86 6.43 -81.71
C VAL A 7 -11.17 7.50 -80.91
N VAL A 8 -11.08 8.71 -81.46
CA VAL A 8 -10.47 9.89 -80.71
C VAL A 8 -11.36 10.27 -79.57
N GLU A 9 -12.70 10.39 -79.73
CA GLU A 9 -13.63 10.68 -78.64
C GLU A 9 -13.60 9.64 -77.51
N ILE A 10 -13.45 8.36 -77.79
CA ILE A 10 -13.32 7.29 -76.81
C ILE A 10 -11.98 7.40 -76.10
N LEU A 11 -10.91 7.71 -76.83
CA LEU A 11 -9.57 7.89 -76.23
C LEU A 11 -9.52 9.09 -75.30
N ASP A 12 -10.14 10.22 -75.69
CA ASP A 12 -10.22 11.42 -74.84
C ASP A 12 -11.06 11.16 -73.58
N THR A 13 -12.15 10.43 -73.69
CA THR A 13 -12.99 10.06 -72.54
C THR A 13 -12.25 9.15 -71.56
N VAL A 14 -11.53 8.14 -72.07
CA VAL A 14 -10.72 7.23 -71.25
C VAL A 14 -9.56 7.97 -70.61
N LEU A 15 -8.91 8.88 -71.31
CA LEU A 15 -7.82 9.71 -70.77
C LEU A 15 -8.33 10.62 -69.65
N LEU A 16 -9.48 11.31 -69.88
CA LEU A 16 -10.13 12.14 -68.87
C LEU A 16 -10.54 11.37 -67.63
N LEU A 17 -11.07 10.16 -67.81
CA LEU A 17 -11.42 9.26 -66.70
C LEU A 17 -10.16 8.81 -65.92
N ALA A 18 -9.09 8.46 -66.63
CA ALA A 18 -7.83 8.06 -66.01
C ALA A 18 -7.18 9.21 -65.20
N VAL A 19 -7.21 10.43 -65.78
CA VAL A 19 -6.74 11.63 -65.07
C VAL A 19 -7.64 11.94 -63.84
N GLY A 20 -8.96 11.80 -63.97
CA GLY A 20 -9.92 11.98 -62.87
C GLY A 20 -9.67 11.01 -61.71
N ILE A 21 -9.44 9.70 -62.06
CA ILE A 21 -9.11 8.67 -61.03
C ILE A 21 -7.77 8.97 -60.37
N ALA A 22 -6.76 9.39 -61.14
CA ALA A 22 -5.45 9.73 -60.58
C ALA A 22 -5.52 10.94 -59.66
N VAL A 23 -6.25 11.99 -60.04
CA VAL A 23 -6.46 13.21 -59.19
C VAL A 23 -7.24 12.83 -57.92
N PHE A 24 -8.29 12.00 -58.06
CA PHE A 24 -9.05 11.53 -56.91
C PHE A 24 -8.19 10.67 -55.95
N ALA A 25 -7.34 9.78 -56.48
CA ALA A 25 -6.43 8.97 -55.70
C ALA A 25 -5.40 9.85 -54.93
N VAL A 26 -4.87 10.90 -55.56
CA VAL A 26 -3.96 11.86 -54.90
C VAL A 26 -4.67 12.64 -53.79
N ILE A 27 -5.91 13.13 -54.06
CA ILE A 27 -6.73 13.80 -53.05
C ILE A 27 -7.09 12.84 -51.90
N ALA A 28 -7.48 11.65 -52.20
CA ALA A 28 -7.80 10.63 -51.18
C ALA A 28 -6.57 10.30 -50.31
N LEU A 29 -5.39 10.14 -50.92
CA LEU A 29 -4.13 9.96 -50.19
C LEU A 29 -3.75 11.17 -49.32
N SER A 30 -4.04 12.40 -49.79
CA SER A 30 -3.75 13.63 -49.01
C SER A 30 -4.75 13.89 -47.88
N LEU A 31 -5.95 13.25 -47.95
CA LEU A 31 -6.95 13.30 -46.87
C LEU A 31 -6.79 12.19 -45.83
N LEU A 32 -5.93 11.17 -46.11
CA LEU A 32 -5.58 10.21 -45.06
C LEU A 32 -4.80 10.94 -43.98
N PRO A 33 -5.21 10.81 -42.69
CA PRO A 33 -4.43 11.37 -41.61
C PRO A 33 -3.03 10.76 -41.67
N LEU A 34 -2.02 11.61 -41.79
CA LEU A 34 -0.63 11.16 -41.67
C LEU A 34 -0.51 10.45 -40.31
N PRO A 35 0.15 9.27 -40.22
CA PRO A 35 0.37 8.63 -38.96
C PRO A 35 1.10 9.63 -38.05
N VAL A 36 0.43 10.04 -36.97
CA VAL A 36 1.05 10.88 -35.95
C VAL A 36 2.19 10.05 -35.37
N PRO A 37 3.43 10.56 -35.33
CA PRO A 37 4.53 9.82 -34.71
C PRO A 37 4.13 9.42 -33.28
N ALA A 38 4.26 8.16 -32.95
CA ALA A 38 4.00 7.70 -31.59
C ALA A 38 4.91 8.48 -30.64
N THR A 39 4.32 9.07 -29.60
CA THR A 39 5.09 9.69 -28.54
C THR A 39 5.39 8.63 -27.48
N PRO A 40 6.61 8.60 -26.92
CA PRO A 40 6.93 7.69 -25.83
C PRO A 40 6.01 7.96 -24.63
N PRO A 41 5.55 6.94 -23.93
CA PRO A 41 4.76 7.11 -22.72
C PRO A 41 5.59 7.88 -21.69
N LYS A 42 4.97 8.83 -20.99
CA LYS A 42 5.60 9.59 -19.91
C LYS A 42 5.57 8.77 -18.64
N VAL A 43 6.46 7.81 -18.54
CA VAL A 43 6.54 6.88 -17.42
C VAL A 43 7.84 7.05 -16.65
N SER A 44 7.80 6.85 -15.35
CA SER A 44 8.96 6.74 -14.48
C SER A 44 9.03 5.31 -13.96
N LEU A 45 10.10 4.60 -14.29
CA LEU A 45 10.38 3.25 -13.80
C LEU A 45 11.64 3.24 -12.95
N SER A 46 11.68 2.37 -11.95
CA SER A 46 12.86 2.14 -11.11
C SER A 46 13.17 0.67 -11.04
N ALA A 47 14.45 0.30 -11.14
CA ALA A 47 14.89 -1.04 -10.84
C ALA A 47 15.94 -1.03 -9.71
N TYR A 48 15.82 -1.99 -8.78
CA TYR A 48 16.71 -2.08 -7.63
C TYR A 48 16.75 -3.50 -7.06
N ILE A 49 17.80 -3.78 -6.27
CA ILE A 49 17.92 -5.04 -5.53
C ILE A 49 17.57 -4.77 -4.07
N ARG A 50 16.64 -5.56 -3.52
CA ARG A 50 16.27 -5.51 -2.11
C ARG A 50 16.15 -6.94 -1.56
N GLY A 51 16.93 -7.24 -0.53
CA GLY A 51 17.00 -8.58 0.02
C GLY A 51 17.42 -9.63 -1.04
N ASN A 52 16.58 -10.63 -1.21
CA ASN A 52 16.78 -11.71 -2.18
C ASN A 52 15.98 -11.52 -3.48
N TYR A 53 15.66 -10.28 -3.84
CA TYR A 53 14.86 -9.98 -5.03
C TYR A 53 15.39 -8.75 -5.79
N VAL A 54 15.27 -8.82 -7.12
CA VAL A 54 15.31 -7.65 -8.01
C VAL A 54 13.88 -7.17 -8.20
N PHE A 55 13.65 -5.89 -7.97
CA PHE A 55 12.36 -5.21 -8.21
C PHE A 55 12.48 -4.32 -9.43
N ILE A 56 11.40 -4.26 -10.22
CA ILE A 56 11.19 -3.22 -11.22
C ILE A 56 9.82 -2.63 -10.91
N GLU A 57 9.77 -1.35 -10.58
CA GLU A 57 8.62 -0.67 -10.02
C GLU A 57 8.21 0.51 -10.90
N HIS A 58 6.91 0.67 -11.08
CA HIS A 58 6.34 1.84 -11.74
C HIS A 58 6.21 2.97 -10.73
N MET A 59 6.99 4.02 -10.94
CA MET A 59 7.14 5.15 -10.00
C MET A 59 6.21 6.32 -10.33
N GLY A 60 5.41 6.23 -11.38
CA GLY A 60 4.43 7.23 -11.78
C GLY A 60 4.47 7.57 -13.27
N GLY A 61 3.51 8.36 -13.70
CA GLY A 61 3.26 8.72 -15.10
C GLY A 61 2.19 7.84 -15.73
N ASP A 62 2.25 7.69 -17.06
CA ASP A 62 1.24 6.96 -17.83
C ASP A 62 1.19 5.47 -17.43
N ALA A 63 -0.01 4.93 -17.26
CA ALA A 63 -0.22 3.51 -17.05
C ALA A 63 0.21 2.70 -18.28
N LEU A 64 0.93 1.61 -18.08
CA LEU A 64 1.42 0.73 -19.14
C LEU A 64 0.57 -0.53 -19.23
N ASN A 65 0.13 -0.90 -20.43
CA ASN A 65 -0.48 -2.21 -20.61
C ASN A 65 0.59 -3.30 -20.42
N PHE A 66 0.50 -4.06 -19.31
CA PHE A 66 1.52 -5.04 -18.95
C PHE A 66 1.73 -6.13 -19.98
N SER A 67 0.69 -6.46 -20.77
CA SER A 67 0.80 -7.45 -21.86
C SER A 67 1.67 -6.96 -23.01
N SER A 68 1.71 -5.64 -23.25
CA SER A 68 2.52 -5.02 -24.30
C SER A 68 3.92 -4.60 -23.83
N VAL A 69 4.21 -4.72 -22.54
CA VAL A 69 5.55 -4.43 -22.00
C VAL A 69 6.42 -5.69 -22.04
N GLU A 70 7.57 -5.57 -22.67
CA GLU A 70 8.63 -6.58 -22.60
C GLU A 70 9.59 -6.25 -21.48
N ILE A 71 9.78 -7.19 -20.56
CA ILE A 71 10.73 -7.07 -19.46
C ILE A 71 11.76 -8.18 -19.63
N SER A 72 13.01 -7.78 -19.83
CA SER A 72 14.16 -8.69 -19.96
C SER A 72 15.10 -8.43 -18.77
N VAL A 73 15.24 -9.42 -17.91
CA VAL A 73 16.17 -9.39 -16.77
C VAL A 73 17.13 -10.55 -16.91
N HIS A 74 18.45 -10.25 -16.84
CA HIS A 74 19.50 -11.26 -16.83
C HIS A 74 20.24 -11.18 -15.50
N ILE A 75 20.39 -12.31 -14.83
CA ILE A 75 21.12 -12.43 -13.57
C ILE A 75 22.34 -13.31 -13.79
N GLY A 76 23.54 -12.71 -13.75
CA GLY A 76 24.79 -13.42 -14.06
C GLY A 76 24.86 -13.96 -15.48
N GLY A 77 24.19 -13.30 -16.42
CA GLY A 77 24.11 -13.68 -17.83
C GLY A 77 22.97 -14.63 -18.18
N GLU A 78 22.25 -15.19 -17.22
CA GLU A 78 21.09 -16.05 -17.47
C GLU A 78 19.81 -15.21 -17.56
N ALA A 79 19.02 -15.42 -18.62
CA ALA A 79 17.74 -14.75 -18.81
C ALA A 79 16.66 -15.29 -17.86
N MET A 80 15.98 -14.38 -17.17
CA MET A 80 14.87 -14.72 -16.28
C MET A 80 13.52 -14.70 -17.04
N PRO A 81 12.58 -15.63 -16.74
CA PRO A 81 11.25 -15.60 -17.36
C PRO A 81 10.48 -14.35 -16.89
N LYS A 82 9.58 -13.83 -17.75
CA LYS A 82 8.72 -12.69 -17.38
C LYS A 82 7.86 -13.06 -16.16
N PRO A 83 7.91 -12.29 -15.07
CA PRO A 83 7.15 -12.56 -13.85
C PRO A 83 5.71 -12.09 -13.99
N SER A 84 4.87 -12.46 -13.02
CA SER A 84 3.56 -11.84 -12.85
C SER A 84 3.73 -10.43 -12.29
N LEU A 85 2.86 -9.52 -12.71
CA LEU A 85 2.73 -8.19 -12.14
C LEU A 85 2.10 -8.28 -10.75
N HIS A 86 2.67 -7.57 -9.77
CA HIS A 86 2.02 -7.31 -8.51
C HIS A 86 1.09 -6.12 -8.69
N GLU A 87 -0.15 -6.43 -9.06
CA GLU A 87 -1.20 -5.45 -9.34
C GLU A 87 -1.96 -5.05 -8.07
N ILE A 88 -2.25 -3.76 -7.95
CA ILE A 88 -3.13 -3.20 -6.93
C ILE A 88 -4.59 -3.36 -7.39
N ASN A 89 -4.88 -2.99 -8.63
CA ASN A 89 -6.25 -2.88 -9.17
C ASN A 89 -6.71 -4.11 -9.97
N ARG A 90 -5.84 -5.05 -10.31
CA ARG A 90 -6.10 -6.25 -11.12
C ARG A 90 -6.74 -5.94 -12.49
N ASN A 91 -6.33 -4.86 -13.11
CA ASN A 91 -6.86 -4.37 -14.39
C ASN A 91 -5.96 -4.71 -15.60
N GLY A 92 -4.82 -5.38 -15.37
CA GLY A 92 -3.84 -5.74 -16.40
C GLY A 92 -2.97 -4.56 -16.85
N LEU A 93 -3.10 -3.41 -16.20
CA LEU A 93 -2.23 -2.25 -16.39
C LEU A 93 -1.10 -2.27 -15.36
N TRP A 94 0.05 -1.76 -15.73
CA TRP A 94 1.15 -1.51 -14.80
C TRP A 94 1.12 -0.04 -14.43
N GLU A 95 0.72 0.24 -13.21
CA GLU A 95 0.43 1.56 -12.69
C GLU A 95 1.38 1.95 -11.56
N CYS A 96 1.31 3.20 -11.15
CA CYS A 96 2.16 3.72 -10.09
C CYS A 96 2.02 2.91 -8.79
N GLY A 97 3.16 2.47 -8.25
CA GLY A 97 3.24 1.63 -7.07
C GLY A 97 3.21 0.13 -7.32
N GLU A 98 2.86 -0.29 -8.53
CA GLU A 98 2.88 -1.69 -8.91
C GLU A 98 4.27 -2.11 -9.37
N PHE A 99 4.62 -3.36 -9.15
CA PHE A 99 5.96 -3.85 -9.43
C PHE A 99 5.98 -5.29 -9.92
N VAL A 100 7.08 -5.65 -10.55
CA VAL A 100 7.49 -7.03 -10.80
C VAL A 100 8.73 -7.35 -9.98
N ARG A 101 8.89 -8.62 -9.59
CA ARG A 101 10.06 -9.08 -8.85
C ARG A 101 10.63 -10.36 -9.39
N TYR A 102 11.95 -10.50 -9.26
CA TYR A 102 12.71 -11.69 -9.65
C TYR A 102 13.53 -12.21 -8.48
N PRO A 103 13.57 -13.52 -8.22
CA PRO A 103 14.45 -14.09 -7.19
C PRO A 103 15.92 -13.75 -7.49
N TYR A 104 16.65 -13.33 -6.45
CA TYR A 104 18.06 -12.96 -6.52
C TYR A 104 18.80 -13.55 -5.32
N SER A 105 19.70 -14.48 -5.55
CA SER A 105 20.40 -15.21 -4.48
C SER A 105 21.92 -15.02 -4.45
N SER A 106 22.47 -14.12 -5.27
CA SER A 106 23.93 -14.05 -5.46
C SER A 106 24.43 -12.61 -5.66
N ASN A 107 25.77 -12.42 -5.51
CA ASN A 107 26.44 -11.17 -5.89
C ASN A 107 26.67 -11.04 -7.41
N LYS A 108 25.82 -11.67 -8.23
CA LYS A 108 25.91 -11.61 -9.69
C LYS A 108 25.41 -10.25 -10.19
N THR A 109 25.95 -9.79 -11.30
CA THR A 109 25.43 -8.61 -12.00
C THR A 109 24.04 -8.87 -12.54
N VAL A 110 23.16 -7.87 -12.45
CA VAL A 110 21.81 -7.90 -12.98
C VAL A 110 21.71 -6.86 -14.08
N SER A 111 21.29 -7.28 -15.28
CA SER A 111 20.91 -6.35 -16.34
C SER A 111 19.40 -6.31 -16.51
N VAL A 112 18.84 -5.13 -16.68
CA VAL A 112 17.42 -4.87 -16.82
C VAL A 112 17.18 -4.10 -18.10
N LEU A 113 16.19 -4.55 -18.89
CA LEU A 113 15.66 -3.84 -20.04
C LEU A 113 14.13 -3.93 -20.02
N VAL A 114 13.46 -2.78 -20.13
CA VAL A 114 12.01 -2.69 -20.24
C VAL A 114 11.67 -1.95 -21.53
N VAL A 115 10.85 -2.53 -22.38
CA VAL A 115 10.48 -2.00 -23.70
C VAL A 115 8.97 -2.00 -23.87
N ASP A 116 8.39 -0.91 -24.35
CA ASP A 116 7.03 -0.90 -24.90
C ASP A 116 7.05 -1.52 -26.29
N ARG A 117 6.48 -2.70 -26.42
CA ARG A 117 6.43 -3.45 -27.71
C ARG A 117 5.60 -2.77 -28.79
N ASN A 118 4.56 -2.01 -28.39
CA ASN A 118 3.68 -1.38 -29.36
C ASN A 118 4.40 -0.32 -30.19
N ASN A 119 5.32 0.40 -29.58
CA ASN A 119 6.02 1.53 -30.18
C ASN A 119 7.55 1.36 -30.22
N GLY A 120 8.10 0.29 -29.66
CA GLY A 120 9.53 0.01 -29.61
C GLY A 120 10.34 0.92 -28.68
N PHE A 121 9.70 1.69 -27.79
CA PHE A 121 10.40 2.59 -26.88
C PHE A 121 11.05 1.81 -25.73
N VAL A 122 12.33 2.12 -25.47
CA VAL A 122 13.03 1.65 -24.28
C VAL A 122 12.59 2.50 -23.10
N LEU A 123 11.93 1.87 -22.13
CA LEU A 123 11.38 2.53 -20.96
C LEU A 123 12.35 2.49 -19.76
N LEU A 124 13.20 1.47 -19.68
CA LEU A 124 14.23 1.33 -18.66
C LEU A 124 15.36 0.45 -19.19
N HIS A 125 16.60 0.85 -19.00
CA HIS A 125 17.77 0.04 -19.31
C HIS A 125 18.93 0.32 -18.37
N GLY A 126 19.59 -0.72 -17.86
CA GLY A 126 20.79 -0.54 -17.06
C GLY A 126 21.25 -1.82 -16.37
N ASN A 127 22.39 -1.71 -15.69
CA ASN A 127 22.97 -2.80 -14.91
C ASN A 127 22.92 -2.43 -13.43
N LEU A 128 22.41 -3.35 -12.62
CA LEU A 128 22.37 -3.22 -11.17
C LEU A 128 23.56 -3.94 -10.56
N LYS A 129 24.20 -3.29 -9.63
CA LYS A 129 25.03 -3.92 -8.60
C LYS A 129 24.26 -3.89 -7.28
N ARG A 130 24.63 -4.74 -6.35
CA ARG A 130 24.05 -4.71 -5.02
C ARG A 130 24.14 -3.29 -4.46
N GLU A 131 22.99 -2.74 -4.01
CA GLU A 131 22.83 -1.38 -3.48
C GLU A 131 22.72 -0.23 -4.51
N GLU A 132 22.72 -0.51 -5.82
CA GLU A 132 22.45 0.50 -6.84
C GLU A 132 20.98 0.49 -7.26
N LYS A 133 20.41 1.67 -7.48
CA LYS A 133 19.11 1.90 -8.11
C LYS A 133 19.30 2.52 -9.48
N ILE A 134 18.60 2.03 -10.48
CA ILE A 134 18.55 2.65 -11.81
C ILE A 134 17.26 3.46 -11.91
N PHE A 135 17.40 4.71 -12.33
CA PHE A 135 16.27 5.59 -12.61
C PHE A 135 16.31 6.09 -14.05
N ILE A 136 15.15 6.25 -14.66
CA ILE A 136 15.01 7.02 -15.89
C ILE A 136 14.36 8.36 -15.55
N GLY A 137 14.97 9.46 -15.99
CA GLY A 137 14.51 10.81 -15.71
C GLY A 137 15.12 11.43 -14.45
N ALA A 138 14.52 12.50 -13.96
CA ALA A 138 14.87 13.10 -12.68
C ALA A 138 14.53 12.12 -11.53
N PRO A 139 15.26 12.15 -10.39
CA PRO A 139 14.88 11.35 -9.24
C PRO A 139 13.40 11.60 -8.92
N PRO A 140 12.59 10.54 -8.73
CA PRO A 140 11.18 10.73 -8.46
C PRO A 140 11.00 11.47 -7.12
N PRO A 141 9.96 12.30 -6.99
CA PRO A 141 9.60 12.87 -5.71
C PRO A 141 9.28 11.76 -4.71
N ILE A 142 9.53 12.02 -3.43
CA ILE A 142 9.30 11.05 -2.35
C ILE A 142 7.79 10.77 -2.19
N LEU A 143 6.96 11.81 -2.32
CA LEU A 143 5.50 11.72 -2.24
C LEU A 143 4.86 12.17 -3.55
N VAL A 144 3.97 11.35 -4.09
CA VAL A 144 3.24 11.65 -5.33
C VAL A 144 1.80 11.18 -5.22
N SER A 145 0.91 11.77 -6.02
CA SER A 145 -0.37 11.15 -6.37
C SER A 145 -0.21 10.21 -7.57
N SER A 146 -1.08 9.22 -7.71
CA SER A 146 -0.94 8.13 -8.69
C SER A 146 -0.81 8.61 -10.15
N LEU A 147 -1.56 9.63 -10.55
CA LEU A 147 -1.49 10.25 -11.87
C LEU A 147 -0.72 11.57 -11.87
N ARG A 148 -0.20 12.02 -10.71
CA ARG A 148 0.54 13.27 -10.51
C ARG A 148 -0.26 14.55 -10.81
N THR A 149 -1.58 14.50 -10.71
CA THR A 149 -2.45 15.66 -10.81
C THR A 149 -2.86 16.20 -9.43
N ASN A 150 -2.60 15.42 -8.35
CA ASN A 150 -2.97 15.72 -6.97
C ASN A 150 -4.47 15.89 -6.78
N SER A 151 -5.25 15.17 -7.55
CA SER A 151 -6.71 15.19 -7.52
C SER A 151 -7.26 14.32 -6.39
N THR A 152 -8.50 14.53 -5.99
CA THR A 152 -9.19 13.77 -4.93
C THR A 152 -9.53 12.32 -5.29
N ASP A 153 -9.38 11.95 -6.55
CA ASP A 153 -9.62 10.60 -7.08
C ASP A 153 -8.32 9.80 -7.29
N GLU A 154 -7.22 10.31 -6.75
CA GLU A 154 -5.91 9.70 -6.84
C GLU A 154 -5.40 9.20 -5.49
N ASP A 155 -4.72 8.05 -5.51
CA ASP A 155 -4.00 7.54 -4.36
C ASP A 155 -2.70 8.33 -4.16
N LEU A 156 -2.29 8.49 -2.91
CA LEU A 156 -1.01 9.07 -2.53
C LEU A 156 -0.02 7.95 -2.22
N ILE A 157 1.17 8.02 -2.82
CA ILE A 157 2.19 6.99 -2.65
C ILE A 157 3.49 7.63 -2.20
N CYS A 158 4.03 7.13 -1.09
CA CYS A 158 5.31 7.58 -0.55
C CYS A 158 6.41 6.58 -0.87
N TYR A 159 7.51 7.04 -1.46
CA TYR A 159 8.64 6.22 -1.90
C TYR A 159 9.87 6.46 -1.04
N ALA A 160 10.42 5.40 -0.47
CA ALA A 160 11.67 5.48 0.26
C ALA A 160 12.85 5.59 -0.73
N PRO A 161 13.63 6.70 -0.71
CA PRO A 161 14.82 6.82 -1.52
C PRO A 161 15.95 5.92 -0.98
N PRO A 162 17.01 5.66 -1.79
CA PRO A 162 18.21 4.98 -1.31
C PRO A 162 18.85 5.73 -0.13
N VAL A 163 19.20 5.02 0.93
CA VAL A 163 19.85 5.60 2.11
C VAL A 163 21.35 5.37 2.02
N LYS A 164 22.15 6.45 2.13
CA LYS A 164 23.61 6.37 2.09
C LYS A 164 24.13 5.83 3.42
N ASN A 165 25.12 4.91 3.37
CA ASN A 165 25.82 4.37 4.54
C ASN A 165 24.93 3.67 5.58
N PHE A 166 23.74 3.25 5.17
CA PHE A 166 22.80 2.52 6.01
C PHE A 166 22.07 1.48 5.16
N SER A 167 21.91 0.25 5.66
CA SER A 167 21.25 -0.85 4.95
C SER A 167 19.94 -1.21 5.64
N PRO A 168 18.84 -0.50 5.34
CA PRO A 168 17.58 -0.76 5.99
C PRO A 168 17.03 -2.13 5.61
N LYS A 169 16.45 -2.83 6.58
CA LYS A 169 15.63 -4.03 6.38
C LYS A 169 14.20 -3.65 6.04
N THR A 170 13.71 -2.58 6.68
CA THR A 170 12.37 -2.05 6.52
C THR A 170 12.39 -0.54 6.40
N PHE A 171 11.28 0.02 5.90
CA PHE A 171 10.99 1.44 5.92
C PHE A 171 9.63 1.64 6.59
N ILE A 172 9.59 2.43 7.64
CA ILE A 172 8.39 2.77 8.40
C ILE A 172 7.86 4.10 7.88
N TYR A 173 6.60 4.15 7.47
CA TYR A 173 5.95 5.34 6.90
C TYR A 173 5.00 5.96 7.91
N SER A 174 5.31 7.20 8.33
CA SER A 174 4.49 7.99 9.25
C SER A 174 3.85 9.15 8.50
N TRP A 175 2.58 9.00 8.17
CA TRP A 175 1.81 9.97 7.40
C TRP A 175 1.33 11.13 8.27
N ARG A 176 1.24 12.32 7.64
CA ARG A 176 0.69 13.53 8.24
C ARG A 176 -0.36 14.15 7.33
N LEU A 177 -1.44 14.58 7.95
CA LEU A 177 -2.54 15.30 7.32
C LEU A 177 -2.62 16.70 7.94
N ASN A 178 -2.48 17.75 7.14
CA ASN A 178 -2.47 19.15 7.59
C ASN A 178 -1.45 19.42 8.72
N GLY A 179 -0.30 18.73 8.67
CA GLY A 179 0.75 18.84 9.69
C GLY A 179 0.59 17.92 10.90
N GLU A 180 -0.60 17.38 11.15
CA GLU A 180 -0.88 16.47 12.27
C GLU A 180 -0.65 15.00 11.92
N PRO A 181 -0.27 14.13 12.87
CA PRO A 181 -0.15 12.71 12.63
C PRO A 181 -1.45 12.08 12.12
N PHE A 182 -1.37 11.29 11.06
CA PHE A 182 -2.51 10.54 10.52
C PHE A 182 -2.87 9.34 11.39
N THR A 183 -1.85 8.74 12.03
CA THR A 183 -2.00 7.66 13.01
C THR A 183 -1.87 8.20 14.41
N GLU A 184 -2.64 7.67 15.35
CA GLU A 184 -2.52 8.00 16.76
C GLU A 184 -1.38 7.24 17.41
N VAL A 185 -1.27 5.95 17.13
CA VAL A 185 -0.21 5.06 17.57
C VAL A 185 0.27 4.27 16.36
N LEU A 186 1.58 4.16 16.19
CA LEU A 186 2.24 3.40 15.12
C LEU A 186 3.38 2.59 15.72
N LEU A 187 3.14 1.31 16.01
CA LEU A 187 4.08 0.37 16.58
C LEU A 187 4.43 -0.74 15.58
N PRO A 188 5.38 -0.53 14.67
CA PRO A 188 5.75 -1.53 13.67
C PRO A 188 6.55 -2.71 14.24
N PHE A 189 7.09 -2.56 15.47
CA PHE A 189 7.91 -3.57 16.15
C PHE A 189 9.22 -3.95 15.45
N ASP A 190 9.70 -3.16 14.52
CA ASP A 190 10.87 -3.46 13.69
C ASP A 190 12.20 -3.43 14.45
N THR A 191 12.28 -2.72 15.58
CA THR A 191 13.52 -2.57 16.35
C THR A 191 13.60 -3.57 17.49
N ASP A 192 14.74 -4.28 17.59
CA ASP A 192 15.05 -5.21 18.66
C ASP A 192 15.08 -4.49 20.02
N SER A 193 14.13 -4.84 20.89
CA SER A 193 14.05 -4.33 22.24
C SER A 193 13.28 -5.29 23.14
N SER A 194 13.79 -5.52 24.34
CA SER A 194 13.14 -6.37 25.36
C SER A 194 12.30 -5.57 26.36
N SER A 195 12.35 -4.24 26.33
CA SER A 195 11.73 -3.39 27.37
C SER A 195 10.74 -2.37 26.83
N SER A 196 10.91 -1.97 25.58
CA SER A 196 10.06 -0.93 24.98
C SER A 196 9.84 -1.13 23.49
N ALA A 197 8.69 -0.74 22.99
CA ALA A 197 8.43 -0.63 21.56
C ALA A 197 8.19 0.83 21.21
N LYS A 198 8.94 1.34 20.22
CA LYS A 198 8.93 2.73 19.80
C LYS A 198 7.67 3.04 19.02
N ASP A 199 7.02 4.18 19.34
CA ASP A 199 5.95 4.76 18.57
C ASP A 199 6.51 5.69 17.48
N TYR A 200 6.11 5.44 16.24
CA TYR A 200 6.52 6.20 15.05
C TYR A 200 5.43 7.16 14.55
N SER A 201 4.29 7.26 15.23
CA SER A 201 3.23 8.23 14.87
C SER A 201 3.71 9.68 14.98
N GLY A 202 4.65 9.93 15.88
CA GLY A 202 5.13 11.26 16.26
C GLY A 202 4.45 11.80 17.51
N ASN A 203 3.50 11.07 18.10
CA ASN A 203 2.83 11.43 19.37
C ASN A 203 3.61 10.99 20.60
N GLY A 204 4.59 10.07 20.44
CA GLY A 204 5.48 9.65 21.53
C GLY A 204 4.88 8.64 22.51
N TYR A 205 3.90 7.85 22.07
CA TYR A 205 3.23 6.81 22.87
C TYR A 205 4.00 5.50 22.87
N ASN A 206 5.28 5.55 23.21
CA ASN A 206 6.10 4.34 23.31
C ASN A 206 5.47 3.32 24.25
N ALA A 207 5.48 2.06 23.84
CA ALA A 207 4.94 0.97 24.61
C ALA A 207 5.99 0.35 25.55
N VAL A 208 5.55 -0.15 26.70
CA VAL A 208 6.37 -0.96 27.62
C VAL A 208 6.14 -2.43 27.30
N VAL A 209 7.21 -3.17 27.08
CA VAL A 209 7.19 -4.61 26.82
C VAL A 209 7.40 -5.36 28.14
N ASN A 210 6.48 -6.27 28.46
CA ASN A 210 6.53 -7.10 29.66
C ASN A 210 6.52 -8.57 29.22
N GLY A 211 7.65 -9.23 29.28
CA GLY A 211 7.83 -10.66 28.99
C GLY A 211 7.95 -11.01 27.52
N ALA A 212 7.19 -10.38 26.63
CA ALA A 212 7.18 -10.69 25.21
C ALA A 212 8.58 -10.61 24.58
N THR A 213 8.91 -11.60 23.76
CA THR A 213 10.24 -11.75 23.15
C THR A 213 10.23 -11.18 21.74
N TRP A 214 11.15 -10.22 21.45
CA TRP A 214 11.34 -9.74 20.10
C TRP A 214 11.99 -10.77 19.19
N VAL A 215 11.52 -10.90 17.94
CA VAL A 215 12.07 -11.79 16.91
C VAL A 215 12.18 -11.05 15.59
N SER A 216 13.27 -11.31 14.85
CA SER A 216 13.61 -10.60 13.60
C SER A 216 12.84 -11.06 12.35
N ASN A 217 11.93 -12.02 12.51
CA ASN A 217 11.18 -12.63 11.40
C ASN A 217 9.68 -12.42 11.61
N GLY A 218 9.29 -11.16 11.66
CA GLY A 218 7.90 -10.71 11.71
C GLY A 218 7.19 -10.89 10.38
N LYS A 219 6.00 -10.32 10.28
CA LYS A 219 5.29 -10.19 9.01
C LYS A 219 6.00 -9.16 8.14
N ILE A 220 6.40 -8.02 8.75
CA ILE A 220 7.25 -6.99 8.17
C ILE A 220 8.39 -6.78 9.16
N GLY A 221 9.66 -6.99 8.77
CA GLY A 221 10.79 -6.79 9.67
C GLY A 221 10.75 -7.64 10.92
N GLY A 222 10.66 -7.02 12.11
CA GLY A 222 10.56 -7.69 13.41
C GLY A 222 9.15 -7.80 13.94
N CYS A 223 8.94 -8.59 14.99
CA CYS A 223 7.66 -8.69 15.72
C CYS A 223 7.89 -9.15 17.15
N TYR A 224 6.82 -9.20 17.97
CA TYR A 224 6.88 -9.80 19.31
C TYR A 224 6.19 -11.16 19.37
N LEU A 225 6.87 -12.11 19.98
CA LEU A 225 6.36 -13.42 20.38
C LEU A 225 5.82 -13.35 21.80
N PHE A 226 4.59 -13.81 22.02
CA PHE A 226 3.87 -13.93 23.27
C PHE A 226 3.74 -15.41 23.64
N ASP A 227 4.10 -15.79 24.87
CA ASP A 227 4.13 -17.18 25.33
C ASP A 227 2.75 -17.73 25.77
N GLY A 228 1.76 -16.85 25.94
CA GLY A 228 0.42 -17.25 26.41
C GLY A 228 0.29 -17.36 27.91
N VAL A 229 1.31 -17.00 28.70
CA VAL A 229 1.35 -17.17 30.17
C VAL A 229 1.22 -15.84 30.90
N ASN A 230 2.11 -14.88 30.62
CA ASN A 230 2.20 -13.61 31.33
C ASN A 230 2.64 -12.43 30.47
N ASP A 231 2.88 -12.65 29.19
CA ASP A 231 3.37 -11.63 28.28
C ASP A 231 2.31 -10.58 27.92
N ASN A 232 2.73 -9.33 27.88
CA ASN A 232 1.94 -8.24 27.32
C ASN A 232 2.80 -7.03 26.93
N ILE A 233 2.23 -6.19 26.07
CA ILE A 233 2.79 -4.87 25.72
C ILE A 233 1.76 -3.82 26.10
N VAL A 234 2.21 -2.72 26.75
CA VAL A 234 1.32 -1.71 27.33
C VAL A 234 1.67 -0.32 26.81
N VAL A 235 0.70 0.36 26.25
CA VAL A 235 0.76 1.80 25.94
C VAL A 235 -0.02 2.54 27.02
N SER A 236 0.62 3.48 27.68
CA SER A 236 0.03 4.29 28.76
C SER A 236 0.00 5.77 28.38
N ASN A 237 -0.80 6.56 29.12
CA ASN A 237 -0.88 8.01 28.97
C ASN A 237 -1.35 8.47 27.59
N LEU A 238 -2.14 7.64 26.91
CA LEU A 238 -2.80 8.07 25.70
C LEU A 238 -3.68 9.27 25.99
N PRO A 239 -3.71 10.30 25.12
CA PRO A 239 -4.82 11.23 25.14
C PRO A 239 -6.07 10.40 24.92
N SER A 240 -7.19 10.91 25.33
CA SER A 240 -8.45 10.21 25.16
C SER A 240 -8.82 10.04 23.69
N ILE A 241 -8.23 9.05 23.06
CA ILE A 241 -8.55 8.65 21.67
C ILE A 241 -10.03 8.25 21.56
N PHE A 242 -10.61 7.89 22.69
CA PHE A 242 -11.96 7.37 22.81
C PHE A 242 -12.82 8.22 23.75
N GLU A 243 -12.47 9.53 23.97
CA GLU A 243 -13.16 10.38 24.94
C GLU A 243 -14.55 10.82 24.48
N ASP A 244 -14.77 10.92 23.19
CA ASP A 244 -16.01 11.44 22.63
C ASP A 244 -16.88 10.34 22.01
N THR A 245 -18.19 10.46 22.22
CA THR A 245 -19.19 9.61 21.54
C THR A 245 -19.16 9.76 20.02
N SER A 246 -18.55 10.83 19.51
CA SER A 246 -18.36 11.11 18.08
C SER A 246 -17.06 10.58 17.52
N SER A 247 -16.16 10.01 18.34
CA SER A 247 -14.85 9.57 17.88
C SER A 247 -14.92 8.31 17.03
N ASN A 248 -14.55 8.43 15.77
CA ASN A 248 -14.28 7.30 14.91
C ASN A 248 -12.87 6.77 15.19
N PHE A 249 -12.67 5.46 15.01
CA PHE A 249 -11.33 4.88 15.09
C PHE A 249 -11.18 3.65 14.18
N THR A 250 -9.92 3.32 13.91
CA THR A 250 -9.53 2.03 13.34
C THR A 250 -8.35 1.50 14.13
N ILE A 251 -8.36 0.21 14.43
CA ILE A 251 -7.26 -0.55 15.04
C ILE A 251 -6.88 -1.64 14.08
N SER A 252 -5.60 -1.75 13.72
CA SER A 252 -5.11 -2.81 12.84
C SER A 252 -3.80 -3.41 13.33
N PHE A 253 -3.57 -4.68 13.03
CA PHE A 253 -2.35 -5.41 13.34
C PHE A 253 -2.29 -6.75 12.60
N TRP A 254 -1.11 -7.35 12.55
CA TRP A 254 -0.90 -8.71 12.09
C TRP A 254 -0.78 -9.69 13.26
N ILE A 255 -1.33 -10.90 13.11
CA ILE A 255 -1.17 -11.99 14.06
C ILE A 255 -0.76 -13.28 13.35
N LYS A 256 0.01 -14.11 14.07
CA LYS A 256 0.24 -15.51 13.74
C LYS A 256 0.10 -16.34 15.02
N CYS A 257 -0.92 -17.21 15.09
CA CYS A 257 -1.22 -17.97 16.29
C CYS A 257 -0.34 -19.21 16.40
N ILE A 258 0.16 -19.48 17.61
CA ILE A 258 0.71 -20.79 18.00
C ILE A 258 -0.42 -21.65 18.58
N ASN A 259 -1.35 -21.03 19.29
CA ASN A 259 -2.53 -21.69 19.83
C ASN A 259 -3.79 -20.86 19.56
N VAL A 260 -4.72 -21.42 18.78
CA VAL A 260 -5.97 -20.77 18.37
C VAL A 260 -7.11 -20.88 19.40
N SER A 261 -6.88 -21.45 20.60
CA SER A 261 -7.97 -21.69 21.57
C SER A 261 -8.56 -20.40 22.11
N LYS A 262 -7.77 -19.62 22.84
CA LYS A 262 -8.20 -18.35 23.45
C LYS A 262 -7.03 -17.41 23.64
N GLY A 263 -7.29 -16.10 23.51
CA GLY A 263 -6.29 -15.06 23.82
C GLY A 263 -6.83 -13.67 23.54
N CYS A 264 -6.51 -12.72 24.39
CA CYS A 264 -6.78 -11.31 24.12
C CYS A 264 -5.64 -10.75 23.26
N LEU A 265 -5.97 -10.27 22.09
CA LEU A 265 -5.03 -9.69 21.13
C LEU A 265 -4.78 -8.23 21.43
N PHE A 266 -5.86 -7.50 21.73
CA PHE A 266 -5.85 -6.06 21.98
C PHE A 266 -6.97 -5.68 22.94
N GLU A 267 -6.68 -4.83 23.92
CA GLU A 267 -7.68 -4.23 24.78
C GLU A 267 -7.35 -2.78 25.07
N ALA A 268 -8.29 -1.89 24.77
CA ALA A 268 -8.34 -0.52 25.24
C ALA A 268 -9.35 -0.45 26.41
N TYR A 269 -8.92 -0.08 27.61
CA TYR A 269 -9.70 -0.29 28.83
C TYR A 269 -9.70 0.92 29.75
N LYS A 270 -10.89 1.29 30.22
CA LYS A 270 -11.09 2.23 31.33
C LYS A 270 -11.62 1.49 32.57
N ASN A 271 -12.69 0.72 32.42
CA ASN A 271 -13.33 -0.04 33.48
C ASN A 271 -14.22 -1.15 32.87
N LYS A 272 -14.88 -1.96 33.71
CA LYS A 272 -15.73 -3.08 33.26
C LYS A 272 -16.88 -2.67 32.36
N SER A 273 -17.28 -1.41 32.37
CA SER A 273 -18.41 -0.85 31.60
C SER A 273 -17.95 -0.06 30.37
N ASN A 274 -16.62 0.18 30.22
CA ASN A 274 -16.07 0.98 29.12
C ASN A 274 -14.75 0.38 28.64
N PHE A 275 -14.79 -0.34 27.52
CA PHE A 275 -13.61 -0.96 26.91
C PHE A 275 -13.86 -1.29 25.41
N VAL A 276 -12.77 -1.45 24.67
CA VAL A 276 -12.72 -2.07 23.35
C VAL A 276 -11.81 -3.28 23.45
N ARG A 277 -12.22 -4.44 22.98
CA ARG A 277 -11.41 -5.67 23.01
C ARG A 277 -11.52 -6.42 21.69
N ILE A 278 -10.37 -6.88 21.19
CA ILE A 278 -10.24 -7.81 20.08
C ILE A 278 -9.59 -9.08 20.64
N PHE A 279 -10.20 -10.22 20.41
CA PHE A 279 -9.75 -11.48 21.04
C PHE A 279 -10.04 -12.70 20.18
N LEU A 280 -9.28 -13.73 20.41
CA LEU A 280 -9.41 -15.05 19.82
C LEU A 280 -10.24 -15.94 20.76
N ASP A 281 -11.21 -16.67 20.22
CA ASP A 281 -12.00 -17.68 20.91
C ASP A 281 -12.29 -18.86 19.98
N ASN A 282 -11.69 -20.02 20.29
CA ASN A 282 -11.85 -21.26 19.52
C ASN A 282 -11.66 -21.09 18.00
N GLY A 283 -10.55 -20.45 17.61
CA GLY A 283 -10.20 -20.21 16.21
C GLY A 283 -10.98 -19.09 15.52
N SER A 284 -11.83 -18.36 16.25
CA SER A 284 -12.57 -17.22 15.69
C SER A 284 -12.09 -15.91 16.30
N ILE A 285 -11.87 -14.90 15.48
CA ILE A 285 -11.59 -13.52 15.93
C ILE A 285 -12.92 -12.84 16.26
N ASN A 286 -12.95 -12.22 17.42
CA ASN A 286 -14.11 -11.49 17.91
C ASN A 286 -13.69 -10.09 18.34
N SER A 287 -14.56 -9.12 18.13
CA SER A 287 -14.40 -7.76 18.64
C SER A 287 -15.62 -7.35 19.45
N VAL A 288 -15.40 -6.61 20.52
CA VAL A 288 -16.46 -6.06 21.37
C VAL A 288 -16.12 -4.63 21.77
N ILE A 289 -17.09 -3.75 21.62
CA ILE A 289 -17.10 -2.42 22.24
C ILE A 289 -18.11 -2.46 23.38
N CYS A 290 -17.69 -2.05 24.56
CA CYS A 290 -18.55 -1.90 25.72
C CYS A 290 -18.54 -0.45 26.18
N LYS A 291 -19.73 0.20 26.24
CA LYS A 291 -19.94 1.52 26.84
C LYS A 291 -21.09 1.46 27.82
N GLU A 292 -20.86 2.00 29.02
CA GLU A 292 -21.88 2.05 30.09
C GLU A 292 -22.56 0.68 30.30
N GLY A 293 -21.80 -0.39 30.11
CA GLY A 293 -22.29 -1.76 30.22
C GLY A 293 -23.03 -2.33 29.00
N LYS A 294 -23.37 -1.50 28.01
CA LYS A 294 -23.93 -1.97 26.72
C LYS A 294 -22.80 -2.48 25.84
N LYS A 295 -23.01 -3.61 25.18
CA LYS A 295 -21.99 -4.28 24.34
C LYS A 295 -22.49 -4.40 22.91
N LEU A 296 -21.60 -4.06 21.98
CA LEU A 296 -21.74 -4.33 20.56
C LEU A 296 -20.66 -5.34 20.15
N TRP A 297 -21.04 -6.39 19.45
CA TRP A 297 -20.17 -7.49 19.06
C TRP A 297 -20.05 -7.61 17.55
N VAL A 298 -18.84 -7.95 17.09
CA VAL A 298 -18.59 -8.50 15.76
C VAL A 298 -17.86 -9.82 15.90
N LYS A 299 -18.36 -10.84 15.23
CA LYS A 299 -17.75 -12.16 15.17
C LYS A 299 -17.36 -12.46 13.73
N SER A 300 -16.12 -12.88 13.51
CA SER A 300 -15.63 -13.09 12.13
C SER A 300 -16.31 -14.27 11.43
N GLY A 301 -16.72 -15.29 12.16
CA GLY A 301 -17.10 -16.57 11.54
C GLY A 301 -15.96 -17.22 10.72
N CYS A 302 -14.79 -16.59 10.65
CA CYS A 302 -13.60 -17.11 9.98
C CYS A 302 -12.82 -18.03 10.92
N SER A 303 -12.38 -19.17 10.42
CA SER A 303 -11.51 -20.09 11.17
C SER A 303 -10.04 -19.69 10.98
N ILE A 304 -9.44 -19.16 12.04
CA ILE A 304 -7.99 -18.93 12.11
C ILE A 304 -7.30 -20.26 12.37
N ILE A 305 -6.19 -20.50 11.68
CA ILE A 305 -5.34 -21.69 11.88
C ILE A 305 -3.98 -21.29 12.47
N ASN A 306 -3.31 -22.25 13.11
CA ASN A 306 -1.95 -22.03 13.63
C ASN A 306 -0.96 -21.76 12.48
N ASP A 307 0.12 -21.06 12.81
CA ASP A 307 1.28 -20.79 11.96
C ASP A 307 0.99 -20.02 10.66
N ALA A 308 -0.21 -19.44 10.50
CA ALA A 308 -0.56 -18.56 9.40
C ALA A 308 -0.70 -17.10 9.87
N TRP A 309 -0.21 -16.16 9.05
CA TRP A 309 -0.37 -14.74 9.30
C TRP A 309 -1.74 -14.24 8.84
N TYR A 310 -2.39 -13.45 9.69
CA TYR A 310 -3.67 -12.80 9.43
C TYR A 310 -3.57 -11.31 9.74
N TYR A 311 -4.01 -10.48 8.81
CA TYR A 311 -4.22 -9.05 9.03
C TYR A 311 -5.60 -8.84 9.63
N ILE A 312 -5.65 -8.16 10.76
CA ILE A 312 -6.89 -7.83 11.46
C ILE A 312 -7.06 -6.31 11.44
N ALA A 313 -8.23 -5.83 11.04
CA ALA A 313 -8.59 -4.43 11.23
C ALA A 313 -10.01 -4.32 11.79
N VAL A 314 -10.20 -3.44 12.77
CA VAL A 314 -11.50 -3.16 13.39
C VAL A 314 -11.77 -1.67 13.29
N THR A 315 -12.87 -1.28 12.65
CA THR A 315 -13.30 0.11 12.55
C THR A 315 -14.56 0.38 13.37
N TRP A 316 -14.61 1.56 13.94
CA TRP A 316 -15.80 2.11 14.59
C TRP A 316 -16.24 3.39 13.90
N LYS A 317 -17.52 3.42 13.46
CA LYS A 317 -18.19 4.59 12.85
C LYS A 317 -19.24 5.12 13.80
N SER A 318 -18.92 6.15 14.55
CA SER A 318 -19.77 6.72 15.58
C SER A 318 -21.11 7.25 15.02
N SER A 319 -21.08 7.91 13.86
CA SER A 319 -22.27 8.44 13.18
C SER A 319 -23.30 7.38 12.82
N LYS A 320 -22.85 6.14 12.58
CA LYS A 320 -23.70 4.98 12.26
C LYS A 320 -23.92 4.06 13.46
N GLY A 321 -23.15 4.24 14.54
CA GLY A 321 -23.12 3.31 15.67
C GLY A 321 -22.75 1.89 15.22
N SER A 322 -21.89 1.76 14.21
CA SER A 322 -21.51 0.48 13.61
C SER A 322 -20.05 0.16 13.79
N MET A 323 -19.77 -1.11 14.03
CA MET A 323 -18.43 -1.68 14.06
C MET A 323 -18.26 -2.67 12.91
N GLU A 324 -17.16 -2.53 12.17
CA GLU A 324 -16.78 -3.44 11.09
C GLU A 324 -15.45 -4.08 11.45
N MET A 325 -15.28 -5.36 11.13
CA MET A 325 -14.03 -6.08 11.30
C MET A 325 -13.61 -6.68 9.97
N TYR A 326 -12.33 -6.61 9.67
CA TYR A 326 -11.72 -7.15 8.46
C TYR A 326 -10.65 -8.17 8.84
N ILE A 327 -10.64 -9.30 8.14
CA ILE A 327 -9.59 -10.31 8.22
C ILE A 327 -9.06 -10.52 6.81
N ASN A 328 -7.78 -10.21 6.57
CA ASN A 328 -7.15 -10.27 5.24
C ASN A 328 -8.00 -9.55 4.17
N SER A 329 -8.49 -8.33 4.47
CA SER A 329 -9.42 -7.53 3.64
C SER A 329 -10.87 -8.04 3.50
N THR A 330 -11.21 -9.22 4.00
CA THR A 330 -12.62 -9.68 4.02
C THR A 330 -13.39 -9.01 5.15
N ASN A 331 -14.50 -8.37 4.81
CA ASN A 331 -15.33 -7.62 5.77
C ASN A 331 -16.33 -8.54 6.52
N TYR A 332 -16.40 -8.35 7.82
CA TYR A 332 -17.37 -8.94 8.74
C TYR A 332 -18.04 -7.80 9.52
N THR A 333 -19.31 -7.53 9.26
CA THR A 333 -20.02 -6.38 9.83
C THR A 333 -20.98 -6.82 10.94
N SER A 334 -21.06 -6.02 12.02
CA SER A 334 -22.13 -6.16 13.00
C SER A 334 -23.46 -5.68 12.39
N LEU A 335 -24.49 -6.50 12.51
CA LEU A 335 -25.86 -6.12 12.16
C LEU A 335 -26.53 -5.31 13.27
N GLU A 336 -25.92 -5.22 14.46
CA GLU A 336 -26.43 -4.47 15.59
C GLU A 336 -25.90 -3.04 15.54
N SER A 337 -26.77 -2.06 15.32
CA SER A 337 -26.46 -0.66 15.51
C SER A 337 -26.72 -0.27 16.96
N GLY A 338 -25.73 0.24 17.64
CA GLY A 338 -25.83 0.68 19.03
C GLY A 338 -25.19 2.05 19.22
N ASN A 339 -25.86 2.92 19.98
CA ASN A 339 -25.25 4.19 20.38
C ASN A 339 -24.24 3.89 21.51
N VAL A 340 -23.05 3.43 21.12
CA VAL A 340 -21.96 3.07 22.03
C VAL A 340 -20.86 4.10 21.84
N GLY A 341 -20.62 4.96 22.79
CA GLY A 341 -19.47 5.87 22.78
C GLY A 341 -18.47 5.42 23.84
N ASN A 342 -17.22 5.84 23.73
CA ASN A 342 -16.16 5.50 24.66
C ASN A 342 -15.68 6.76 25.36
N GLU A 343 -15.69 6.78 26.67
CA GLU A 343 -15.14 7.88 27.44
C GLU A 343 -13.83 7.48 28.14
N GLY A 344 -12.76 8.26 27.86
CA GLY A 344 -11.58 8.32 28.72
C GLY A 344 -10.74 7.05 28.82
N ILE A 345 -10.57 6.30 27.74
CA ILE A 345 -9.60 5.20 27.70
C ILE A 345 -8.20 5.79 27.54
N LYS A 346 -7.32 5.52 28.53
CA LYS A 346 -5.94 6.05 28.58
C LYS A 346 -4.87 4.97 28.53
N ARG A 347 -5.27 3.70 28.40
CA ARG A 347 -4.36 2.56 28.41
C ARG A 347 -4.77 1.53 27.40
N LEU A 348 -3.79 1.04 26.65
CA LEU A 348 -3.92 -0.10 25.77
C LEU A 348 -3.08 -1.26 26.29
N THR A 349 -3.55 -2.47 26.09
CA THR A 349 -2.81 -3.70 26.38
C THR A 349 -2.88 -4.59 25.13
N ILE A 350 -1.74 -5.11 24.70
CA ILE A 350 -1.57 -6.00 23.56
C ILE A 350 -1.10 -7.36 24.11
N GLY A 351 -1.67 -8.46 23.62
CA GLY A 351 -1.31 -9.82 24.03
C GLY A 351 -1.97 -10.31 25.32
N SER A 352 -2.66 -9.44 26.08
CA SER A 352 -3.48 -9.82 27.22
C SER A 352 -4.60 -8.81 27.47
N ASN A 353 -5.54 -9.12 28.37
CA ASN A 353 -6.46 -8.10 28.84
C ASN A 353 -5.81 -7.19 29.90
N SER A 354 -6.43 -6.06 30.20
CA SER A 354 -5.94 -5.06 31.16
C SER A 354 -5.79 -5.54 32.60
N THR A 355 -6.38 -6.70 32.93
CA THR A 355 -6.25 -7.34 34.26
C THR A 355 -5.14 -8.39 34.30
N GLY A 356 -4.33 -8.53 33.24
CA GLY A 356 -3.27 -9.54 33.15
C GLY A 356 -3.81 -10.96 33.08
N ARG A 357 -4.87 -11.18 32.25
CA ARG A 357 -5.47 -12.50 32.02
C ARG A 357 -5.72 -12.70 30.54
N ASN A 358 -6.08 -13.94 30.14
CA ASN A 358 -6.36 -14.31 28.76
C ASN A 358 -5.18 -13.95 27.82
N HIS A 359 -3.98 -14.37 28.22
CA HIS A 359 -2.77 -14.14 27.46
C HIS A 359 -2.85 -14.86 26.11
N PHE A 360 -2.37 -14.19 25.08
CA PHE A 360 -2.29 -14.69 23.71
C PHE A 360 -1.00 -15.50 23.54
N SER A 361 -1.06 -16.60 22.81
CA SER A 361 0.11 -17.40 22.42
C SER A 361 0.31 -17.31 20.91
N GLY A 362 1.36 -16.62 20.48
CA GLY A 362 1.66 -16.37 19.09
C GLY A 362 2.43 -15.08 18.86
N TYR A 363 2.44 -14.62 17.63
CA TYR A 363 3.15 -13.41 17.19
C TYR A 363 2.16 -12.29 16.91
N ILE A 364 2.52 -11.07 17.31
CA ILE A 364 1.80 -9.85 16.94
C ILE A 364 2.81 -8.89 16.32
N ASP A 365 2.37 -8.23 15.24
CA ASP A 365 3.18 -7.34 14.45
C ASP A 365 2.37 -6.14 13.96
N ASP A 366 3.04 -5.00 13.71
CA ASP A 366 2.52 -3.81 13.03
C ASP A 366 1.20 -3.30 13.61
N VAL A 367 1.20 -2.93 14.90
CA VAL A 367 0.01 -2.42 15.61
C VAL A 367 -0.18 -0.95 15.34
N ILE A 368 -1.30 -0.60 14.69
CA ILE A 368 -1.62 0.78 14.30
C ILE A 368 -3.01 1.18 14.80
N ILE A 369 -3.11 2.41 15.29
CA ILE A 369 -4.38 3.02 15.70
C ILE A 369 -4.56 4.33 14.95
N TYR A 370 -5.73 4.50 14.33
CA TYR A 370 -6.14 5.71 13.62
C TYR A 370 -7.30 6.38 14.35
N ARG A 371 -7.30 7.71 14.42
CA ARG A 371 -8.44 8.52 14.94
C ARG A 371 -9.56 8.68 13.90
N ARG A 372 -9.73 7.71 13.03
CA ARG A 372 -10.76 7.72 11.98
C ARG A 372 -11.20 6.30 11.66
N ALA A 373 -12.41 6.18 11.19
CA ALA A 373 -12.83 4.94 10.56
C ALA A 373 -12.31 4.94 9.12
N LEU A 374 -11.25 4.20 8.88
CA LEU A 374 -10.71 4.03 7.54
C LEU A 374 -11.75 3.44 6.59
N SER A 375 -11.66 3.81 5.32
CA SER A 375 -12.45 3.19 4.24
C SER A 375 -12.08 1.72 4.07
N ALA A 376 -12.98 0.93 3.49
CA ALA A 376 -12.68 -0.45 3.13
C ALA A 376 -11.52 -0.53 2.12
N ALA A 377 -11.41 0.46 1.23
CA ALA A 377 -10.33 0.59 0.27
C ALA A 377 -8.98 0.76 0.98
N GLN A 378 -8.87 1.67 1.97
CA GLN A 378 -7.63 1.86 2.73
C GLN A 378 -7.24 0.61 3.53
N ILE A 379 -8.20 -0.07 4.15
CA ILE A 379 -7.93 -1.31 4.89
C ILE A 379 -7.42 -2.40 3.93
N SER A 380 -8.03 -2.53 2.76
CA SER A 380 -7.58 -3.44 1.72
C SER A 380 -6.18 -3.08 1.21
N GLN A 381 -5.91 -1.79 1.03
CA GLN A 381 -4.60 -1.29 0.60
C GLN A 381 -3.52 -1.58 1.66
N ASN A 382 -3.78 -1.31 2.94
CA ASN A 382 -2.86 -1.63 4.03
C ASN A 382 -2.51 -3.12 4.06
N TYR A 383 -3.52 -3.99 3.87
CA TYR A 383 -3.29 -5.43 3.74
C TYR A 383 -2.43 -5.75 2.50
N MET A 384 -2.73 -5.15 1.34
CA MET A 384 -1.98 -5.40 0.09
C MET A 384 -0.54 -4.92 0.17
N ASP A 385 -0.28 -3.74 0.77
CA ASP A 385 1.06 -3.21 0.96
C ASP A 385 1.92 -4.14 1.84
N SER A 386 1.32 -4.76 2.87
CA SER A 386 2.03 -5.51 3.90
C SER A 386 2.01 -7.04 3.74
N LYS A 387 1.05 -7.61 2.97
CA LYS A 387 0.83 -9.07 2.88
C LYS A 387 2.04 -9.88 2.41
N ASP A 388 2.94 -9.28 1.64
CA ASP A 388 4.15 -9.94 1.12
C ASP A 388 5.39 -9.70 2.00
N GLY A 389 5.26 -8.92 3.08
CA GLY A 389 6.33 -8.67 4.05
C GLY A 389 7.42 -7.72 3.55
N PHE A 390 7.18 -6.94 2.49
CA PHE A 390 8.19 -6.10 1.86
C PHE A 390 7.99 -4.60 2.07
N THR A 391 6.75 -4.18 2.19
CA THR A 391 6.41 -2.76 2.36
C THR A 391 5.48 -2.60 3.55
N ASP A 392 5.64 -1.51 4.25
CA ASP A 392 4.74 -1.01 5.25
C ASP A 392 3.82 0.04 4.61
N HIS A 393 2.75 0.44 5.24
CA HIS A 393 1.65 1.36 4.86
C HIS A 393 2.07 2.62 4.07
N ARG A 394 2.62 2.44 2.88
CA ARG A 394 3.17 3.51 2.05
C ARG A 394 2.14 4.25 1.20
N THR A 395 0.90 3.75 1.17
CA THR A 395 -0.17 4.25 0.29
C THR A 395 -1.34 4.77 1.09
N ILE A 396 -1.82 5.97 0.74
CA ILE A 396 -3.10 6.52 1.18
C ILE A 396 -4.03 6.52 -0.03
N VAL A 397 -5.14 5.80 0.05
CA VAL A 397 -6.09 5.72 -1.07
C VAL A 397 -6.90 7.01 -1.21
N ALA A 398 -7.41 7.26 -2.41
CA ALA A 398 -8.23 8.40 -2.76
C ALA A 398 -9.42 8.62 -1.80
N ASP A 399 -10.05 7.53 -1.33
CA ASP A 399 -11.18 7.59 -0.38
C ASP A 399 -10.83 8.31 0.94
N GLU A 400 -9.56 8.38 1.33
CA GLU A 400 -9.09 9.05 2.55
C GLU A 400 -8.76 10.53 2.33
N THR A 401 -8.64 10.99 1.08
CA THR A 401 -8.25 12.36 0.75
C THR A 401 -9.46 13.28 0.54
N ARG A 402 -9.27 14.57 0.78
CA ARG A 402 -10.27 15.61 0.56
C ARG A 402 -9.62 16.84 -0.08
N LEU A 403 -10.42 17.55 -0.88
CA LEU A 403 -9.99 18.81 -1.49
C LEU A 403 -9.46 19.80 -0.46
N GLY A 404 -8.30 20.37 -0.73
CA GLY A 404 -7.66 21.37 0.11
C GLY A 404 -6.81 20.79 1.25
N GLU A 405 -6.75 19.47 1.42
CA GLU A 405 -5.86 18.82 2.37
C GLU A 405 -4.39 18.90 1.93
N VAL A 406 -3.50 18.93 2.92
CA VAL A 406 -2.06 18.92 2.74
C VAL A 406 -1.50 17.64 3.37
N TRP A 407 -0.85 16.85 2.56
CA TRP A 407 -0.27 15.58 2.97
C TRP A 407 1.25 15.63 2.97
N SER A 408 1.87 14.91 3.90
CA SER A 408 3.30 14.62 3.92
C SER A 408 3.56 13.28 4.59
N CYS A 409 4.77 12.75 4.41
CA CYS A 409 5.18 11.49 4.98
C CYS A 409 6.60 11.58 5.53
N LYS A 410 6.82 11.04 6.73
CA LYS A 410 8.14 10.78 7.29
C LYS A 410 8.47 9.31 7.11
N ILE A 411 9.65 9.03 6.60
CA ILE A 411 10.14 7.68 6.39
C ILE A 411 11.28 7.43 7.35
N PHE A 412 11.18 6.34 8.11
CA PHE A 412 12.22 5.89 9.03
C PHE A 412 12.83 4.61 8.45
N PRO A 413 14.05 4.68 7.87
CA PRO A 413 14.79 3.49 7.51
C PRO A 413 15.18 2.72 8.79
N ASN A 414 14.94 1.42 8.87
CA ASN A 414 15.25 0.62 10.06
C ASN A 414 16.03 -0.66 9.69
N ASP A 415 17.11 -0.97 10.42
CA ASP A 415 17.96 -2.15 10.18
C ASP A 415 17.69 -3.33 11.12
N GLY A 416 16.68 -3.19 11.97
CA GLY A 416 16.31 -4.14 13.01
C GLY A 416 16.98 -3.88 14.36
N LYS A 417 17.96 -2.97 14.42
CA LYS A 417 18.64 -2.54 15.65
C LYS A 417 18.35 -1.08 15.99
N GLY A 418 18.03 -0.28 14.98
CA GLY A 418 17.71 1.11 15.13
C GLY A 418 17.39 1.79 13.81
N ASP A 419 17.09 3.08 13.91
CA ASP A 419 16.72 3.89 12.77
C ASP A 419 17.95 4.55 12.13
N GLY A 420 17.92 4.66 10.80
CA GLY A 420 18.76 5.56 10.04
C GLY A 420 18.27 6.99 10.08
N GLU A 421 18.85 7.83 9.23
CA GLU A 421 18.43 9.22 9.06
C GLU A 421 16.97 9.29 8.58
N VAL A 422 16.16 10.10 9.25
CA VAL A 422 14.73 10.28 8.90
C VAL A 422 14.63 11.08 7.60
N ILE A 423 13.80 10.60 6.70
CA ILE A 423 13.55 11.22 5.41
C ILE A 423 12.16 11.84 5.45
N GLU A 424 12.05 13.11 5.08
CA GLU A 424 10.76 13.80 4.99
C GLU A 424 10.39 14.05 3.54
N SER A 425 9.12 13.81 3.20
CA SER A 425 8.60 14.15 1.89
C SER A 425 8.36 15.66 1.79
N GLU A 426 8.23 16.15 0.56
CA GLU A 426 7.64 17.44 0.27
C GLU A 426 6.15 17.45 0.68
N LEU A 427 5.56 18.65 0.81
CA LEU A 427 4.13 18.81 1.04
C LEU A 427 3.37 18.60 -0.28
N LEU A 428 2.34 17.76 -0.25
CA LEU A 428 1.44 17.53 -1.37
C LEU A 428 0.05 18.09 -1.05
N TRP A 429 -0.42 19.00 -1.90
CA TRP A 429 -1.73 19.64 -1.78
C TRP A 429 -2.74 18.93 -2.66
N ILE A 430 -3.89 18.54 -2.09
CA ILE A 430 -5.00 17.98 -2.87
C ILE A 430 -5.74 19.14 -3.55
N SER A 431 -5.69 19.19 -4.87
CA SER A 431 -6.28 20.22 -5.71
C SER A 431 -7.54 19.73 -6.43
N PRO A 432 -8.43 20.64 -6.89
CA PRO A 432 -9.49 20.24 -7.80
C PRO A 432 -8.90 19.63 -9.06
N TYR A 433 -9.55 18.60 -9.60
CA TYR A 433 -9.20 18.06 -10.91
C TYR A 433 -9.15 19.17 -11.95
N GLN A 434 -7.96 19.47 -12.45
CA GLN A 434 -7.80 20.36 -13.61
C GLN A 434 -7.90 19.46 -14.85
N GLY A 435 -9.13 19.23 -15.30
CA GLY A 435 -9.37 18.60 -16.59
C GLY A 435 -8.61 19.39 -17.64
N GLY A 436 -7.61 18.78 -18.28
CA GLY A 436 -6.89 19.40 -19.39
C GLY A 436 -7.89 19.76 -20.46
N GLY A 437 -7.98 21.07 -20.75
CA GLY A 437 -8.73 21.59 -21.89
C GLY A 437 -8.02 21.27 -23.21
#